data_b974e8ffbbac7556331c6eb4f29df999
#
_entry.id   b974e8ffbbac7556331c6eb4f29df999
#
_cell.length_a   1.000
_cell.length_b   1.000
_cell.length_c   1.000
_cell.angle_alpha   90.00
_cell.angle_beta   90.00
_cell.angle_gamma   90.00
#
_symmetry.space_group_name_H-M   'P 1'
#
loop_
_entity.id
_entity.type
_entity.pdbx_description
1 polymer ?
#
loop_
_entity_poly.entity_id
_entity_poly.type
_entity_poly.pdbx_seq_one_letter_code
_entity_poly.pdbx_strand_id
1 'polypeptide(L)'
;MNKEKIDSISLGQMFLIFLKISSFTFGGGYTIVPVMKDEFSIKRNLISEDEMIDLVAIANSGPGSMAINCAILAGYRMHGILGAVLAAVSSAIPSLVIITIISYFYRAFSENYYVQAALTGMGGIIAAILVWTSIDMIRQALKNNIYISTIIMISAFIASYIININTGIIMLVTGIFGFVTYSLVEKYEGGKK
;
A
#
# COMPACT_ATOMS: atom_id res chain seq x y z
N MET A 1 12.01 20.29 -25.71
CA MET A 1 11.73 19.61 -24.42
C MET A 1 12.66 20.23 -23.38
N ASN A 2 12.18 21.25 -22.67
CA ASN A 2 12.93 21.90 -21.59
C ASN A 2 13.01 20.92 -20.42
N LYS A 3 14.22 20.49 -20.09
CA LYS A 3 14.52 19.93 -18.77
C LYS A 3 14.46 21.12 -17.79
N GLU A 4 13.27 21.41 -17.25
CA GLU A 4 13.17 22.25 -16.06
C GLU A 4 14.06 21.60 -14.99
N LYS A 5 14.95 22.38 -14.42
CA LYS A 5 15.76 22.03 -13.26
C LYS A 5 14.77 21.61 -12.15
N ILE A 6 14.61 20.31 -11.98
CA ILE A 6 14.03 19.77 -10.76
C ILE A 6 15.02 20.17 -9.67
N ASP A 7 14.61 21.07 -8.78
CA ASP A 7 15.40 21.40 -7.59
C ASP A 7 15.57 20.12 -6.80
N SER A 8 16.72 19.46 -6.96
CA SER A 8 17.01 18.19 -6.32
C SER A 8 17.15 18.43 -4.82
N ILE A 9 16.20 17.95 -4.06
CA ILE A 9 16.36 17.91 -2.59
C ILE A 9 17.52 16.98 -2.25
N SER A 10 18.23 17.28 -1.16
CA SER A 10 19.27 16.38 -0.68
C SER A 10 18.66 15.06 -0.16
N LEU A 11 19.42 13.97 -0.22
CA LEU A 11 19.01 12.67 0.32
C LEU A 11 18.58 12.76 1.79
N GLY A 12 19.28 13.59 2.59
CA GLY A 12 18.92 13.81 3.98
C GLY A 12 17.59 14.55 4.17
N GLN A 13 17.31 15.55 3.34
CA GLN A 13 16.02 16.25 3.34
C GLN A 13 14.88 15.32 2.95
N MET A 14 15.08 14.52 1.90
CA MET A 14 14.12 13.51 1.46
C MET A 14 13.83 12.51 2.59
N PHE A 15 14.85 12.00 3.27
CA PHE A 15 14.73 11.11 4.41
C PHE A 15 13.86 11.73 5.53
N LEU A 16 14.14 12.97 5.91
CA LEU A 16 13.38 13.68 6.95
C LEU A 16 11.93 13.92 6.55
N ILE A 17 11.66 14.21 5.27
CA ILE A 17 10.31 14.40 4.76
C ILE A 17 9.50 13.10 4.86
N PHE A 18 10.03 11.97 4.38
CA PHE A 18 9.36 10.68 4.49
C PHE A 18 9.14 10.26 5.95
N LEU A 19 10.14 10.47 6.80
CA LEU A 19 10.03 10.21 8.24
C LEU A 19 8.91 11.05 8.87
N LYS A 20 8.83 12.34 8.53
CA LYS A 20 7.77 13.23 9.02
C LYS A 20 6.39 12.80 8.51
N ILE A 21 6.26 12.53 7.21
CA ILE A 21 5.00 12.08 6.61
C ILE A 21 4.52 10.79 7.30
N SER A 22 5.40 9.79 7.45
CA SER A 22 5.04 8.51 8.09
C SER A 22 4.75 8.63 9.58
N SER A 23 5.33 9.61 10.27
CA SER A 23 5.07 9.84 11.70
C SER A 23 3.71 10.48 11.97
N PHE A 24 3.24 11.35 11.08
CA PHE A 24 2.06 12.18 11.32
C PHE A 24 0.85 11.83 10.45
N THR A 25 1.00 10.87 9.53
CA THR A 25 -0.12 10.43 8.69
C THR A 25 -0.82 9.24 9.31
N PHE A 26 -2.06 9.44 9.75
CA PHE A 26 -2.93 8.40 10.32
C PHE A 26 -4.04 8.05 9.33
N GLY A 27 -4.57 6.83 9.40
CA GLY A 27 -5.75 6.42 8.63
C GLY A 27 -5.52 5.46 7.48
N GLY A 28 -4.31 4.88 7.37
CA GLY A 28 -4.01 3.82 6.40
C GLY A 28 -3.36 4.30 5.10
N GLY A 29 -3.10 3.36 4.17
CA GLY A 29 -2.29 3.60 2.98
C GLY A 29 -2.81 4.71 2.05
N TYR A 30 -4.12 4.87 1.94
CA TYR A 30 -4.71 5.90 1.06
C TYR A 30 -4.59 7.32 1.60
N THR A 31 -4.49 7.52 2.92
CA THR A 31 -4.37 8.86 3.51
C THR A 31 -2.99 9.49 3.30
N ILE A 32 -1.97 8.66 3.04
CA ILE A 32 -0.61 9.15 2.78
C ILE A 32 -0.48 9.80 1.39
N VAL A 33 -1.30 9.36 0.42
CA VAL A 33 -1.22 9.83 -0.97
C VAL A 33 -1.46 11.34 -1.10
N PRO A 34 -2.55 11.91 -0.55
CA PRO A 34 -2.75 13.36 -0.57
C PRO A 34 -1.61 14.12 0.11
N VAL A 35 -1.05 13.59 1.20
CA VAL A 35 0.06 14.23 1.92
C VAL A 35 1.34 14.20 1.09
N MET A 36 1.63 13.09 0.41
CA MET A 36 2.77 12.99 -0.51
C MET A 36 2.60 13.89 -1.73
N LYS A 37 1.39 13.97 -2.30
CA LYS A 37 1.08 14.88 -3.40
C LYS A 37 1.28 16.34 -2.99
N ASP A 38 0.77 16.72 -1.83
CA ASP A 38 0.95 18.08 -1.29
C ASP A 38 2.44 18.43 -1.11
N GLU A 39 3.21 17.51 -0.50
CA GLU A 39 4.62 17.77 -0.18
C GLU A 39 5.54 17.72 -1.40
N PHE A 40 5.37 16.74 -2.31
CA PHE A 40 6.30 16.53 -3.42
C PHE A 40 5.85 17.18 -4.72
N SER A 41 4.54 17.31 -4.96
CA SER A 41 4.03 17.92 -6.19
C SER A 41 3.70 19.40 -5.98
N ILE A 42 2.88 19.75 -4.98
CA ILE A 42 2.38 21.10 -4.82
C ILE A 42 3.43 22.02 -4.19
N LYS A 43 4.01 21.64 -3.05
CA LYS A 43 4.95 22.52 -2.32
C LYS A 43 6.35 22.58 -2.92
N ARG A 44 6.83 21.46 -3.47
CA ARG A 44 8.24 21.32 -3.90
C ARG A 44 8.40 21.14 -5.39
N ASN A 45 7.35 20.87 -6.12
CA ASN A 45 7.37 20.66 -7.57
C ASN A 45 8.41 19.62 -8.05
N LEU A 46 8.65 18.59 -7.22
CA LEU A 46 9.65 17.54 -7.47
C LEU A 46 9.10 16.41 -8.35
N ILE A 47 7.80 16.16 -8.26
CA ILE A 47 7.05 15.15 -9.02
C ILE A 47 5.80 15.83 -9.53
N SER A 48 5.49 15.72 -10.82
CA SER A 48 4.25 16.30 -11.35
C SER A 48 3.01 15.61 -10.77
N GLU A 49 1.86 16.29 -10.79
CA GLU A 49 0.63 15.69 -10.26
C GLU A 49 0.22 14.43 -11.01
N ASP A 50 0.34 14.43 -12.35
CA ASP A 50 0.03 13.27 -13.19
C ASP A 50 0.96 12.11 -12.88
N GLU A 51 2.26 12.37 -12.76
CA GLU A 51 3.25 11.37 -12.39
C GLU A 51 3.00 10.80 -10.99
N MET A 52 2.56 11.61 -10.03
CA MET A 52 2.19 11.14 -8.69
C MET A 52 0.99 10.18 -8.75
N ILE A 53 0.01 10.43 -9.62
CA ILE A 53 -1.13 9.53 -9.84
C ILE A 53 -0.66 8.18 -10.39
N ASP A 54 0.26 8.19 -11.36
CA ASP A 54 0.83 6.97 -11.93
C ASP A 54 1.62 6.16 -10.88
N LEU A 55 2.44 6.84 -10.06
CA LEU A 55 3.17 6.19 -8.96
C LEU A 55 2.22 5.54 -7.95
N VAL A 56 1.11 6.20 -7.63
CA VAL A 56 0.08 5.67 -6.74
C VAL A 56 -0.60 4.44 -7.35
N ALA A 57 -0.93 4.47 -8.64
CA ALA A 57 -1.52 3.34 -9.33
C ALA A 57 -0.59 2.11 -9.31
N ILE A 58 0.71 2.31 -9.59
CA ILE A 58 1.73 1.26 -9.52
C ILE A 58 1.90 0.76 -8.08
N ALA A 59 1.97 1.66 -7.09
CA ALA A 59 2.10 1.30 -5.68
C ALA A 59 0.93 0.44 -5.19
N ASN A 60 -0.28 0.73 -5.66
CA ASN A 60 -1.48 -0.03 -5.32
C ASN A 60 -1.53 -1.43 -5.96
N SER A 61 -0.83 -1.62 -7.07
CA SER A 61 -0.72 -2.91 -7.76
C SER A 61 0.35 -3.83 -7.15
N GLY A 62 1.27 -3.26 -6.34
CA GLY A 62 2.36 -3.99 -5.70
C GLY A 62 1.92 -4.69 -4.41
N PRO A 63 2.57 -5.81 -4.03
CA PRO A 63 2.34 -6.46 -2.75
C PRO A 63 2.85 -5.59 -1.60
N GLY A 64 2.20 -5.67 -0.43
CA GLY A 64 2.61 -4.98 0.78
C GLY A 64 1.84 -3.69 1.07
N SER A 65 2.43 -2.83 1.91
CA SER A 65 1.82 -1.56 2.29
C SER A 65 1.87 -0.55 1.13
N MET A 66 0.72 -0.09 0.68
CA MET A 66 0.61 0.95 -0.35
C MET A 66 1.41 2.21 0.01
N ALA A 67 1.41 2.59 1.29
CA ALA A 67 2.15 3.75 1.79
C ALA A 67 3.66 3.61 1.57
N ILE A 68 4.22 2.44 1.90
CA ILE A 68 5.64 2.16 1.74
C ILE A 68 5.98 2.01 0.26
N ASN A 69 5.14 1.32 -0.53
CA ASN A 69 5.35 1.18 -1.96
C ASN A 69 5.37 2.56 -2.66
N CYS A 70 4.44 3.43 -2.30
CA CYS A 70 4.38 4.80 -2.83
C CYS A 70 5.63 5.61 -2.44
N ALA A 71 6.09 5.50 -1.20
CA ALA A 71 7.31 6.14 -0.74
C ALA A 71 8.56 5.63 -1.49
N ILE A 72 8.66 4.31 -1.70
CA ILE A 72 9.75 3.69 -2.48
C ILE A 72 9.77 4.22 -3.91
N LEU A 73 8.62 4.23 -4.58
CA LEU A 73 8.53 4.70 -5.97
C LEU A 73 8.83 6.18 -6.09
N ALA A 74 8.32 7.02 -5.20
CA ALA A 74 8.64 8.45 -5.17
C ALA A 74 10.12 8.70 -4.86
N GLY A 75 10.70 7.97 -3.91
CA GLY A 75 12.13 8.01 -3.60
C GLY A 75 12.99 7.58 -4.78
N TYR A 76 12.59 6.51 -5.47
CA TYR A 76 13.26 6.05 -6.70
C TYR A 76 13.21 7.10 -7.81
N ARG A 77 12.07 7.75 -7.97
CA ARG A 77 11.89 8.81 -8.98
C ARG A 77 12.79 10.00 -8.74
N MET A 78 13.02 10.36 -7.48
CA MET A 78 13.86 11.52 -7.10
C MET A 78 15.35 11.21 -7.11
N HIS A 79 15.78 10.06 -6.60
CA HIS A 79 17.20 9.73 -6.37
C HIS A 79 17.58 8.28 -6.75
N GLY A 80 16.80 7.62 -7.61
CA GLY A 80 17.08 6.25 -8.05
C GLY A 80 17.06 5.24 -6.90
N ILE A 81 17.87 4.21 -6.98
CA ILE A 81 17.90 3.09 -6.01
C ILE A 81 18.18 3.57 -4.59
N LEU A 82 19.12 4.50 -4.41
CA LEU A 82 19.44 5.06 -3.09
C LEU A 82 18.26 5.81 -2.50
N GLY A 83 17.53 6.57 -3.32
CA GLY A 83 16.29 7.22 -2.91
C GLY A 83 15.22 6.23 -2.47
N ALA A 84 15.03 5.15 -3.22
CA ALA A 84 14.06 4.10 -2.89
C ALA A 84 14.35 3.45 -1.54
N VAL A 85 15.61 3.07 -1.29
CA VAL A 85 16.04 2.43 -0.03
C VAL A 85 15.87 3.38 1.16
N LEU A 86 16.31 4.63 1.01
CA LEU A 86 16.17 5.63 2.08
C LEU A 86 14.70 5.96 2.36
N ALA A 87 13.86 6.06 1.35
CA ALA A 87 12.42 6.28 1.52
C ALA A 87 11.74 5.10 2.24
N ALA A 88 12.10 3.86 1.90
CA ALA A 88 11.60 2.67 2.58
C ALA A 88 11.98 2.66 4.06
N VAL A 89 13.27 2.88 4.36
CA VAL A 89 13.79 2.88 5.72
C VAL A 89 13.17 4.02 6.55
N SER A 90 13.15 5.24 6.03
CA SER A 90 12.59 6.40 6.74
C SER A 90 11.10 6.26 7.01
N SER A 91 10.35 5.63 6.10
CA SER A 91 8.92 5.38 6.28
C SER A 91 8.62 4.28 7.31
N ALA A 92 9.52 3.30 7.46
CA ALA A 92 9.36 2.21 8.43
C ALA A 92 9.79 2.58 9.86
N ILE A 93 10.76 3.48 10.02
CA ILE A 93 11.33 3.84 11.33
C ILE A 93 10.27 4.27 12.35
N PRO A 94 9.32 5.18 12.08
CA PRO A 94 8.35 5.63 13.07
C PRO A 94 7.54 4.49 13.66
N SER A 95 7.06 3.58 12.80
CA SER A 95 6.29 2.42 13.24
C SER A 95 7.12 1.46 14.09
N LEU A 96 8.36 1.20 13.71
CA LEU A 96 9.29 0.35 14.47
C LEU A 96 9.60 0.96 15.84
N VAL A 97 9.87 2.26 15.91
CA VAL A 97 10.15 2.96 17.17
C VAL A 97 8.95 2.89 18.11
N ILE A 98 7.75 3.21 17.60
CA ILE A 98 6.52 3.18 18.42
C ILE A 98 6.27 1.77 18.95
N ILE A 99 6.34 0.74 18.10
CA ILE A 99 6.11 -0.66 18.51
C ILE A 99 7.18 -1.09 19.53
N THR A 100 8.43 -0.70 19.35
CA THR A 100 9.52 -1.04 20.27
C THR A 100 9.28 -0.40 21.65
N ILE A 101 8.90 0.88 21.70
CA ILE A 101 8.58 1.58 22.95
C ILE A 101 7.39 0.90 23.64
N ILE A 102 6.30 0.63 22.91
CA ILE A 102 5.13 -0.05 23.46
C ILE A 102 5.50 -1.44 23.98
N SER A 103 6.32 -2.20 23.24
CA SER A 103 6.77 -3.53 23.65
C SER A 103 7.58 -3.51 24.94
N TYR A 104 8.44 -2.51 25.13
CA TYR A 104 9.23 -2.37 26.37
C TYR A 104 8.36 -2.15 27.61
N PHE A 105 7.29 -1.38 27.47
CA PHE A 105 6.34 -1.10 28.55
C PHE A 105 5.15 -2.07 28.57
N TYR A 106 5.13 -3.08 27.70
CA TYR A 106 3.95 -3.93 27.48
C TYR A 106 3.45 -4.60 28.77
N ARG A 107 4.34 -5.10 29.64
CA ARG A 107 3.96 -5.71 30.92
C ARG A 107 3.19 -4.74 31.84
N ALA A 108 3.67 -3.53 31.99
CA ALA A 108 3.01 -2.51 32.79
C ALA A 108 1.68 -2.04 32.18
N PHE A 109 1.60 -2.07 30.84
CA PHE A 109 0.40 -1.68 30.12
C PHE A 109 -0.64 -2.79 30.07
N SER A 110 -0.24 -4.05 29.91
CA SER A 110 -1.16 -5.18 29.73
C SER A 110 -1.94 -5.53 31.01
N GLU A 111 -1.43 -5.18 32.19
CA GLU A 111 -2.10 -5.41 33.47
C GLU A 111 -3.09 -4.28 33.84
N ASN A 112 -3.05 -3.15 33.14
CA ASN A 112 -3.92 -2.03 33.42
C ASN A 112 -5.28 -2.20 32.72
N TYR A 113 -6.38 -2.21 33.51
CA TYR A 113 -7.74 -2.37 33.03
C TYR A 113 -8.13 -1.36 31.93
N TYR A 114 -7.77 -0.10 32.07
CA TYR A 114 -8.12 0.95 31.09
C TYR A 114 -7.37 0.74 29.77
N VAL A 115 -6.14 0.27 29.84
CA VAL A 115 -5.35 -0.04 28.63
C VAL A 115 -5.92 -1.25 27.91
N GLN A 116 -6.31 -2.31 28.64
CA GLN A 116 -6.96 -3.47 28.04
C GLN A 116 -8.30 -3.09 27.37
N ALA A 117 -9.09 -2.26 28.03
CA ALA A 117 -10.35 -1.78 27.45
C ALA A 117 -10.12 -0.97 26.16
N ALA A 118 -9.11 -0.10 26.15
CA ALA A 118 -8.71 0.67 24.96
C ALA A 118 -8.21 -0.23 23.83
N LEU A 119 -7.34 -1.20 24.11
CA LEU A 119 -6.84 -2.15 23.13
C LEU A 119 -7.95 -3.03 22.54
N THR A 120 -8.88 -3.47 23.37
CA THR A 120 -10.06 -4.23 22.94
C THR A 120 -10.94 -3.39 22.01
N GLY A 121 -11.19 -2.13 22.38
CA GLY A 121 -11.93 -1.19 21.53
C GLY A 121 -11.24 -0.93 20.19
N MET A 122 -9.92 -0.73 20.19
CA MET A 122 -9.13 -0.59 18.96
C MET A 122 -9.19 -1.85 18.09
N GLY A 123 -9.13 -3.04 18.70
CA GLY A 123 -9.29 -4.32 17.99
C GLY A 123 -10.63 -4.42 17.27
N GLY A 124 -11.71 -3.98 17.93
CA GLY A 124 -13.06 -3.92 17.33
C GLY A 124 -13.12 -2.97 16.12
N ILE A 125 -12.51 -1.79 16.22
CA ILE A 125 -12.43 -0.83 15.10
C ILE A 125 -11.63 -1.41 13.93
N ILE A 126 -10.49 -2.05 14.21
CA ILE A 126 -9.67 -2.70 13.18
C ILE A 126 -10.46 -3.80 12.47
N ALA A 127 -11.17 -4.64 13.22
CA ALA A 127 -12.03 -5.67 12.65
C ALA A 127 -13.13 -5.07 11.74
N ALA A 128 -13.77 -4.00 12.17
CA ALA A 128 -14.76 -3.30 11.37
C ALA A 128 -14.17 -2.72 10.06
N ILE A 129 -12.99 -2.13 10.13
CA ILE A 129 -12.27 -1.61 8.95
C ILE A 129 -11.93 -2.76 7.99
N LEU A 130 -11.45 -3.90 8.50
CA LEU A 130 -11.13 -5.06 7.66
C LEU A 130 -12.38 -5.61 6.95
N VAL A 131 -13.50 -5.71 7.65
CA VAL A 131 -14.78 -6.13 7.05
C VAL A 131 -15.23 -5.13 5.98
N TRP A 132 -15.17 -3.83 6.28
CA TRP A 132 -15.55 -2.79 5.33
C TRP A 132 -14.68 -2.83 4.07
N THR A 133 -13.35 -2.90 4.24
CA THR A 133 -12.40 -2.97 3.13
C THR A 133 -12.60 -4.23 2.31
N SER A 134 -12.86 -5.38 2.94
CA SER A 134 -13.16 -6.63 2.24
C SER A 134 -14.42 -6.51 1.38
N ILE A 135 -15.50 -5.91 1.92
CA ILE A 135 -16.73 -5.66 1.16
C ILE A 135 -16.47 -4.74 -0.04
N ASP A 136 -15.68 -3.68 0.16
CA ASP A 136 -15.36 -2.74 -0.90
C ASP A 136 -14.51 -3.40 -2.01
N MET A 137 -13.52 -4.21 -1.64
CA MET A 137 -12.72 -4.99 -2.60
C MET A 137 -13.56 -6.00 -3.38
N ILE A 138 -14.51 -6.69 -2.70
CA ILE A 138 -15.46 -7.60 -3.35
C ILE A 138 -16.31 -6.83 -4.37
N ARG A 139 -16.85 -5.67 -4.00
CA ARG A 139 -17.65 -4.84 -4.92
C ARG A 139 -16.85 -4.40 -6.14
N GLN A 140 -15.59 -4.00 -5.96
CA GLN A 140 -14.71 -3.60 -7.05
C GLN A 140 -14.37 -4.78 -7.96
N ALA A 141 -14.07 -5.95 -7.41
CA ALA A 141 -13.77 -7.17 -8.17
C ALA A 141 -14.96 -7.65 -9.01
N LEU A 142 -16.19 -7.53 -8.46
CA LEU A 142 -17.42 -7.93 -9.17
C LEU A 142 -17.83 -6.98 -10.30
N LYS A 143 -17.29 -5.75 -10.32
CA LYS A 143 -17.68 -4.72 -11.29
C LYS A 143 -17.26 -5.04 -12.72
N ASN A 144 -16.16 -5.78 -12.90
CA ASN A 144 -15.57 -6.02 -14.22
C ASN A 144 -16.10 -7.30 -14.88
N ASN A 145 -16.14 -8.43 -14.18
CA ASN A 145 -16.64 -9.71 -14.66
C ASN A 145 -17.14 -10.57 -13.48
N ILE A 146 -18.44 -10.50 -13.22
CA ILE A 146 -19.04 -11.08 -12.01
C ILE A 146 -18.80 -12.60 -11.89
N TYR A 147 -18.89 -13.36 -12.99
CA TYR A 147 -18.73 -14.82 -12.97
C TYR A 147 -17.29 -15.24 -12.70
N ILE A 148 -16.34 -14.67 -13.43
CA ILE A 148 -14.91 -15.02 -13.29
C ILE A 148 -14.39 -14.60 -11.91
N SER A 149 -14.70 -13.39 -11.47
CA SER A 149 -14.28 -12.88 -10.16
C SER A 149 -14.85 -13.70 -9.01
N THR A 150 -16.12 -14.12 -9.10
CA THR A 150 -16.76 -14.95 -8.07
C THR A 150 -16.10 -16.34 -7.98
N ILE A 151 -15.83 -16.98 -9.11
CA ILE A 151 -15.18 -18.31 -9.13
C ILE A 151 -13.77 -18.20 -8.53
N ILE A 152 -12.99 -17.18 -8.91
CA ILE A 152 -11.64 -16.97 -8.36
C ILE A 152 -11.70 -16.70 -6.86
N MET A 153 -12.62 -15.87 -6.39
CA MET A 153 -12.76 -15.58 -4.94
C MET A 153 -13.11 -16.82 -4.14
N ILE A 154 -14.09 -17.61 -4.60
CA ILE A 154 -14.52 -18.82 -3.91
C ILE A 154 -13.39 -19.85 -3.92
N SER A 155 -12.73 -20.09 -5.05
CA SER A 155 -11.62 -21.04 -5.16
C SER A 155 -10.43 -20.64 -4.30
N ALA A 156 -10.07 -19.35 -4.25
CA ALA A 156 -9.00 -18.83 -3.41
C ALA A 156 -9.34 -18.97 -1.91
N PHE A 157 -10.60 -18.70 -1.54
CA PHE A 157 -11.08 -18.88 -0.17
C PHE A 157 -11.01 -20.35 0.27
N ILE A 158 -11.49 -21.28 -0.56
CA ILE A 158 -11.43 -22.72 -0.30
C ILE A 158 -9.96 -23.17 -0.19
N ALA A 159 -9.11 -22.77 -1.11
CA ALA A 159 -7.69 -23.11 -1.10
C ALA A 159 -6.97 -22.60 0.16
N SER A 160 -7.29 -21.40 0.61
CA SER A 160 -6.67 -20.80 1.79
C SER A 160 -7.21 -21.39 3.10
N TYR A 161 -8.54 -21.52 3.22
CA TYR A 161 -9.18 -21.86 4.49
C TYR A 161 -9.32 -23.38 4.71
N ILE A 162 -9.66 -24.14 3.66
CA ILE A 162 -9.90 -25.59 3.77
C ILE A 162 -8.62 -26.38 3.53
N ILE A 163 -7.85 -26.03 2.50
CA ILE A 163 -6.64 -26.79 2.09
C ILE A 163 -5.39 -26.25 2.81
N ASN A 164 -5.47 -25.10 3.48
CA ASN A 164 -4.35 -24.45 4.18
C ASN A 164 -3.12 -24.16 3.28
N ILE A 165 -3.36 -23.85 2.00
CA ILE A 165 -2.29 -23.46 1.09
C ILE A 165 -1.77 -22.08 1.48
N ASN A 166 -0.46 -21.89 1.44
CA ASN A 166 0.16 -20.60 1.70
C ASN A 166 -0.42 -19.52 0.79
N THR A 167 -0.91 -18.43 1.40
CA THR A 167 -1.56 -17.31 0.70
C THR A 167 -0.70 -16.73 -0.41
N GLY A 168 0.64 -16.72 -0.24
CA GLY A 168 1.57 -16.26 -1.28
C GLY A 168 1.51 -17.11 -2.56
N ILE A 169 1.34 -18.44 -2.42
CA ILE A 169 1.18 -19.35 -3.58
C ILE A 169 -0.16 -19.06 -4.27
N ILE A 170 -1.22 -18.86 -3.51
CA ILE A 170 -2.54 -18.52 -4.05
C ILE A 170 -2.47 -17.21 -4.85
N MET A 171 -1.80 -16.18 -4.31
CA MET A 171 -1.60 -14.92 -5.01
C MET A 171 -0.82 -15.07 -6.30
N LEU A 172 0.26 -15.87 -6.32
CA LEU A 172 1.04 -16.12 -7.53
C LEU A 172 0.20 -16.84 -8.59
N VAL A 173 -0.50 -17.91 -8.21
CA VAL A 173 -1.33 -18.68 -9.14
C VAL A 173 -2.47 -17.84 -9.71
N THR A 174 -3.20 -17.12 -8.86
CA THR A 174 -4.30 -16.25 -9.31
C THR A 174 -3.79 -15.07 -10.13
N GLY A 175 -2.61 -14.51 -9.82
CA GLY A 175 -1.96 -13.47 -10.60
C GLY A 175 -1.57 -13.95 -12.00
N ILE A 176 -0.94 -15.12 -12.11
CA ILE A 176 -0.58 -15.74 -13.41
C ILE A 176 -1.85 -16.05 -14.20
N PHE A 177 -2.87 -16.62 -13.56
CA PHE A 177 -4.14 -16.94 -14.21
C PHE A 177 -4.85 -15.68 -14.72
N GLY A 178 -4.85 -14.61 -13.92
CA GLY A 178 -5.40 -13.30 -14.32
C GLY A 178 -4.66 -12.70 -15.52
N PHE A 179 -3.32 -12.77 -15.51
CA PHE A 179 -2.50 -12.28 -16.62
C PHE A 179 -2.76 -13.06 -17.92
N VAL A 180 -2.81 -14.39 -17.85
CA VAL A 180 -3.10 -15.24 -19.01
C VAL A 180 -4.50 -14.98 -19.56
N THR A 181 -5.50 -14.87 -18.68
CA THR A 181 -6.90 -14.63 -19.08
C THR A 181 -7.04 -13.25 -19.75
N TYR A 182 -6.40 -12.23 -19.19
CA TYR A 182 -6.41 -10.87 -19.77
C TYR A 182 -5.73 -10.85 -21.14
N SER A 183 -4.55 -11.48 -21.27
CA SER A 183 -3.80 -11.58 -22.53
C SER A 183 -4.57 -12.33 -23.61
N LEU A 184 -5.35 -13.34 -23.25
CA LEU A 184 -6.18 -14.09 -24.18
C LEU A 184 -7.41 -13.30 -24.64
N VAL A 185 -8.05 -12.56 -23.73
CA VAL A 185 -9.22 -11.71 -24.03
C VAL A 185 -8.81 -10.55 -24.96
N GLU A 186 -7.70 -9.89 -24.68
CA GLU A 186 -7.18 -8.79 -25.50
C GLU A 186 -6.83 -9.27 -26.93
N LYS A 187 -6.27 -10.47 -27.06
CA LYS A 187 -5.99 -11.07 -28.37
C LYS A 187 -7.25 -11.43 -29.15
N TYR A 188 -8.35 -11.75 -28.46
CA TYR A 188 -9.64 -12.08 -29.08
C TYR A 188 -10.43 -10.84 -29.51
N GLU A 189 -10.32 -9.74 -28.75
CA GLU A 189 -10.96 -8.46 -29.12
C GLU A 189 -10.14 -7.67 -30.15
N GLY A 190 -8.82 -7.73 -30.11
CA GLY A 190 -7.94 -7.08 -31.10
C GLY A 190 -7.99 -7.70 -32.50
N GLY A 191 -8.53 -8.91 -32.64
CA GLY A 191 -8.76 -9.57 -33.96
C GLY A 191 -10.08 -9.23 -34.65
N LYS A 192 -10.88 -8.33 -34.06
CA LYS A 192 -12.21 -7.89 -34.59
C LYS A 192 -12.24 -6.44 -35.09
N LYS A 193 -11.08 -5.83 -35.32
CA LYS A 193 -10.98 -4.52 -35.99
C LYS A 193 -10.35 -4.67 -37.36
#